data_070619d275c6addd9e41e3d0016f302a
#
_entry.id   070619d275c6addd9e41e3d0016f302a
#
_cell.length_a   1.000
_cell.length_b   1.000
_cell.length_c   1.000
_cell.angle_alpha   90.00
_cell.angle_beta   90.00
_cell.angle_gamma   90.00
#
_symmetry.space_group_name_H-M   'P 1'
#
loop_
_entity.id
_entity.type
_entity.pdbx_description
1 polymer ?
#
loop_
_entity_poly.entity_id
_entity_poly.type
_entity_poly.pdbx_seq_one_letter_code
_entity_poly.pdbx_strand_id
1 'polypeptide(L)'
;MTQYVFRKIRKEEIPQLFSLILQRIAWMDERGIQQWNVTNYTDAYPLEYYYDQYEKNVVFALVDHTDTLVCAAILQDWDERWDDDTPSIYLHNFVSQVGRKGVGEIFLNYAAQYAKQNGKRYFRLDSAVDNIALAQYYESHGFLPVGECQDGLYRGTLRQKALL
;
A
#
# COMPACT_ATOMS: atom_id res chain seq x y z
N MET A 1 -21.69 13.11 -6.10
CA MET A 1 -20.54 12.36 -6.67
C MET A 1 -19.29 12.75 -5.92
N THR A 2 -18.60 11.78 -5.33
CA THR A 2 -17.38 12.06 -4.58
C THR A 2 -16.19 12.15 -5.55
N GLN A 3 -15.50 13.27 -5.52
CA GLN A 3 -14.28 13.43 -6.30
C GLN A 3 -13.06 13.15 -5.43
N TYR A 4 -12.13 12.39 -5.98
CA TYR A 4 -10.85 12.09 -5.33
C TYR A 4 -9.71 12.64 -6.16
N VAL A 5 -8.64 13.04 -5.48
CA VAL A 5 -7.40 13.47 -6.12
C VAL A 5 -6.29 12.53 -5.69
N PHE A 6 -5.60 11.96 -6.68
CA PHE A 6 -4.42 11.13 -6.47
C PHE A 6 -3.18 11.99 -6.74
N ARG A 7 -2.31 12.11 -5.76
CA ARG A 7 -1.12 12.97 -5.85
C ARG A 7 -0.05 12.52 -4.85
N LYS A 8 1.14 13.08 -4.99
CA LYS A 8 2.15 12.91 -3.94
C LYS A 8 1.66 13.57 -2.65
N ILE A 9 1.99 12.95 -1.53
CA ILE A 9 1.59 13.45 -0.21
C ILE A 9 2.29 14.77 0.09
N ARG A 10 1.64 15.61 0.90
CA ARG A 10 2.26 16.81 1.46
C ARG A 10 2.92 16.46 2.79
N LYS A 11 3.99 17.17 3.14
CA LYS A 11 4.71 16.90 4.37
C LYS A 11 3.82 17.00 5.61
N GLU A 12 2.95 18.00 5.65
CA GLU A 12 2.00 18.21 6.75
C GLU A 12 0.93 17.11 6.86
N GLU A 13 0.80 16.25 5.86
CA GLU A 13 -0.14 15.12 5.88
C GLU A 13 0.48 13.83 6.43
N ILE A 14 1.79 13.80 6.65
CA ILE A 14 2.45 12.60 7.17
C ILE A 14 1.88 12.15 8.53
N PRO A 15 1.59 13.06 9.50
CA PRO A 15 0.93 12.64 10.73
C PRO A 15 -0.46 12.02 10.49
N GLN A 16 -1.20 12.50 9.48
CA GLN A 16 -2.50 11.90 9.11
C GLN A 16 -2.33 10.49 8.57
N LEU A 17 -1.32 10.26 7.73
CA LEU A 17 -0.99 8.92 7.22
C LEU A 17 -0.70 7.98 8.39
N PHE A 18 0.13 8.40 9.32
CA PHE A 18 0.48 7.58 10.49
C PHE A 18 -0.75 7.27 11.34
N SER A 19 -1.65 8.25 11.49
CA SER A 19 -2.93 8.05 12.18
C SER A 19 -3.79 6.98 11.49
N LEU A 20 -3.84 6.97 10.17
CA LEU A 20 -4.56 5.93 9.42
C LEU A 20 -3.98 4.54 9.71
N ILE A 21 -2.65 4.43 9.80
CA ILE A 21 -1.97 3.17 10.14
C ILE A 21 -2.39 2.70 11.55
N LEU A 22 -2.34 3.59 12.54
CA LEU A 22 -2.71 3.26 13.91
C LEU A 22 -4.18 2.83 14.02
N GLN A 23 -5.07 3.53 13.31
CA GLN A 23 -6.50 3.18 13.27
C GLN A 23 -6.71 1.81 12.64
N ARG A 24 -5.97 1.49 11.58
CA ARG A 24 -6.08 0.19 10.90
C ARG A 24 -5.59 -0.94 11.80
N ILE A 25 -4.52 -0.73 12.56
CA ILE A 25 -4.00 -1.71 13.52
C ILE A 25 -5.05 -1.98 14.60
N ALA A 26 -5.67 -0.95 15.16
CA ALA A 26 -6.73 -1.09 16.14
C ALA A 26 -7.92 -1.86 15.57
N TRP A 27 -8.29 -1.58 14.34
CA TRP A 27 -9.36 -2.29 13.63
C TRP A 27 -9.04 -3.77 13.43
N MET A 28 -7.77 -4.10 13.14
CA MET A 28 -7.33 -5.50 13.04
C MET A 28 -7.49 -6.23 14.37
N ASP A 29 -7.09 -5.60 15.47
CA ASP A 29 -7.24 -6.17 16.81
C ASP A 29 -8.71 -6.47 17.13
N GLU A 30 -9.60 -5.53 16.84
CA GLU A 30 -11.04 -5.67 17.09
C GLU A 30 -11.67 -6.81 16.28
N ARG A 31 -11.14 -7.09 15.09
CA ARG A 31 -11.67 -8.08 14.16
C ARG A 31 -10.96 -9.43 14.23
N GLY A 32 -9.96 -9.57 15.10
CA GLY A 32 -9.20 -10.80 15.21
C GLY A 32 -8.32 -11.09 13.99
N ILE A 33 -8.01 -10.07 13.18
CA ILE A 33 -7.11 -10.18 12.04
C ILE A 33 -5.68 -10.07 12.55
N GLN A 34 -4.81 -10.98 12.12
CA GLN A 34 -3.40 -10.98 12.53
C GLN A 34 -2.54 -10.57 11.34
N GLN A 35 -2.06 -9.33 11.36
CA GLN A 35 -1.18 -8.79 10.33
C GLN A 35 -0.26 -7.75 10.98
N TRP A 36 -0.48 -6.45 10.75
CA TRP A 36 0.36 -5.38 11.30
C TRP A 36 0.35 -5.35 12.83
N ASN A 37 -0.75 -5.75 13.45
CA ASN A 37 -0.92 -5.75 14.91
C ASN A 37 -0.07 -6.81 15.62
N VAL A 38 0.44 -7.82 14.91
CA VAL A 38 1.23 -8.91 15.49
C VAL A 38 2.68 -8.95 14.98
N THR A 39 3.06 -8.05 14.06
CA THR A 39 4.39 -8.02 13.46
C THR A 39 5.25 -6.84 13.92
N ASN A 40 4.86 -6.15 14.99
CA ASN A 40 5.53 -4.93 15.46
C ASN A 40 5.69 -3.89 14.35
N TYR A 41 4.62 -3.67 13.59
CA TYR A 41 4.64 -2.87 12.38
C TYR A 41 5.11 -1.43 12.63
N THR A 42 4.67 -0.80 13.73
CA THR A 42 5.05 0.57 14.06
C THR A 42 6.48 0.70 14.57
N ASP A 43 7.08 -0.38 15.03
CA ASP A 43 8.52 -0.40 15.35
C ASP A 43 9.37 -0.49 14.09
N ALA A 44 8.93 -1.29 13.11
CA ALA A 44 9.61 -1.41 11.82
C ALA A 44 9.41 -0.16 10.97
N TYR A 45 8.23 0.48 11.05
CA TYR A 45 7.84 1.64 10.25
C TYR A 45 7.29 2.74 11.16
N PRO A 46 8.16 3.40 11.95
CA PRO A 46 7.74 4.51 12.83
C PRO A 46 7.45 5.78 12.02
N LEU A 47 6.95 6.82 12.69
CA LEU A 47 6.61 8.08 12.04
C LEU A 47 7.78 8.64 11.21
N GLU A 48 9.00 8.54 11.73
CA GLU A 48 10.22 9.02 11.05
C GLU A 48 10.45 8.32 9.71
N TYR A 49 10.09 7.05 9.61
CA TYR A 49 10.19 6.30 8.36
C TYR A 49 9.38 6.97 7.25
N TYR A 50 8.17 7.44 7.56
CA TYR A 50 7.30 8.07 6.55
C TYR A 50 7.81 9.45 6.15
N TYR A 51 8.43 10.19 7.05
CA TYR A 51 9.10 11.44 6.69
C TYR A 51 10.29 11.18 5.78
N ASP A 52 11.07 10.12 6.03
CA ASP A 52 12.18 9.73 5.17
C ASP A 52 11.70 9.34 3.78
N GLN A 53 10.60 8.61 3.69
CA GLN A 53 10.01 8.23 2.41
C GLN A 53 9.44 9.46 1.69
N TYR A 54 8.88 10.42 2.42
CA TYR A 54 8.45 11.69 1.85
C TYR A 54 9.63 12.41 1.16
N GLU A 55 10.78 12.46 1.80
CA GLU A 55 11.97 13.09 1.22
C GLU A 55 12.44 12.38 -0.06
N LYS A 56 12.14 11.09 -0.20
CA LYS A 56 12.44 10.31 -1.41
C LYS A 56 11.38 10.47 -2.49
N ASN A 57 10.33 11.24 -2.27
CA ASN A 57 9.23 11.49 -3.22
C ASN A 57 8.45 10.24 -3.63
N VAL A 58 8.32 9.26 -2.74
CA VAL A 58 7.66 7.98 -3.04
C VAL A 58 6.36 7.77 -2.27
N VAL A 59 5.89 8.74 -1.49
CA VAL A 59 4.62 8.63 -0.76
C VAL A 59 3.51 9.28 -1.56
N PHE A 60 2.47 8.51 -1.86
CA PHE A 60 1.32 8.94 -2.65
C PHE A 60 0.06 8.93 -1.81
N ALA A 61 -0.81 9.86 -2.09
CA ALA A 61 -2.02 10.11 -1.31
C ALA A 61 -3.26 10.14 -2.21
N LEU A 62 -4.36 9.66 -1.66
CA LEU A 62 -5.69 9.90 -2.21
C LEU A 62 -6.42 10.78 -1.22
N VAL A 63 -6.91 11.92 -1.68
CA VAL A 63 -7.67 12.86 -0.86
C VAL A 63 -9.06 13.04 -1.43
N ASP A 64 -10.03 13.32 -0.57
CA ASP A 64 -11.41 13.56 -0.99
C ASP A 64 -11.63 15.03 -1.35
N HIS A 65 -12.90 15.39 -1.67
CA HIS A 65 -13.26 16.75 -2.07
C HIS A 65 -13.06 17.79 -0.97
N THR A 66 -12.88 17.37 0.28
CA THR A 66 -12.57 18.27 1.40
C THR A 66 -11.08 18.38 1.69
N ASP A 67 -10.24 17.82 0.80
CA ASP A 67 -8.78 17.72 0.96
C ASP A 67 -8.38 16.87 2.17
N THR A 68 -9.22 15.90 2.55
CA THR A 68 -8.94 14.97 3.63
C THR A 68 -8.26 13.73 3.08
N LEU A 69 -7.16 13.31 3.71
CA LEU A 69 -6.44 12.10 3.35
C LEU A 69 -7.29 10.86 3.67
N VAL A 70 -7.59 10.05 2.64
CA VAL A 70 -8.43 8.86 2.80
C VAL A 70 -7.70 7.57 2.48
N CYS A 71 -6.57 7.65 1.79
CA CYS A 71 -5.77 6.48 1.44
C CYS A 71 -4.35 6.94 1.10
N ALA A 72 -3.38 6.11 1.39
CA ALA A 72 -1.99 6.41 1.06
C ALA A 72 -1.17 5.14 0.91
N ALA A 73 -0.07 5.23 0.20
CA ALA A 73 0.89 4.15 0.07
C ALA A 73 2.24 4.70 -0.39
N ILE A 74 3.25 3.86 -0.26
CA ILE A 74 4.56 4.10 -0.84
C ILE A 74 4.62 3.35 -2.17
N LEU A 75 5.03 4.04 -3.23
CA LEU A 75 5.22 3.47 -4.56
C LEU A 75 6.69 3.65 -4.93
N GLN A 76 7.42 2.54 -5.03
CA GLN A 76 8.87 2.52 -5.29
C GLN A 76 9.17 1.88 -6.63
N ASP A 77 10.33 2.23 -7.20
CA ASP A 77 10.81 1.66 -8.47
C ASP A 77 11.57 0.36 -8.27
N TRP A 78 11.90 0.01 -7.04
CA TRP A 78 12.73 -1.14 -6.72
C TRP A 78 12.29 -1.77 -5.40
N ASP A 79 12.46 -3.11 -5.30
CA ASP A 79 12.20 -3.85 -4.07
C ASP A 79 13.15 -5.04 -4.01
N GLU A 80 13.87 -5.17 -2.90
CA GLU A 80 14.86 -6.23 -2.67
C GLU A 80 14.26 -7.64 -2.66
N ARG A 81 12.93 -7.76 -2.46
CA ARG A 81 12.24 -9.06 -2.46
C ARG A 81 12.07 -9.63 -3.86
N TRP A 82 12.32 -8.83 -4.89
CA TRP A 82 12.18 -9.23 -6.29
C TRP A 82 13.55 -9.25 -6.95
N ASP A 83 13.84 -10.31 -7.70
CA ASP A 83 15.17 -10.59 -8.25
C ASP A 83 15.26 -10.40 -9.76
N ASP A 84 14.31 -9.73 -10.37
CA ASP A 84 14.37 -9.35 -11.78
C ASP A 84 14.37 -7.82 -11.92
N ASP A 85 14.78 -7.34 -13.10
CA ASP A 85 14.86 -5.92 -13.43
C ASP A 85 13.79 -5.47 -14.40
N THR A 86 12.68 -6.21 -14.49
CA THR A 86 11.53 -5.77 -15.28
C THR A 86 10.98 -4.46 -14.71
N PRO A 87 10.78 -3.43 -15.55
CA PRO A 87 10.27 -2.16 -15.07
C PRO A 87 8.94 -2.33 -14.35
N SER A 88 8.93 -2.08 -13.06
CA SER A 88 7.77 -2.30 -12.19
C SER A 88 7.65 -1.20 -11.15
N ILE A 89 6.43 -1.02 -10.63
CA ILE A 89 6.19 -0.19 -9.46
C ILE A 89 5.83 -1.12 -8.31
N TYR A 90 6.35 -0.83 -7.12
CA TYR A 90 6.20 -1.68 -5.93
C TYR A 90 5.42 -0.94 -4.86
N LEU A 91 4.31 -1.55 -4.41
CA LEU A 91 3.41 -0.99 -3.39
C LEU A 91 3.86 -1.42 -1.99
N HIS A 92 4.03 -0.46 -1.10
CA HIS A 92 4.33 -0.70 0.31
C HIS A 92 3.47 0.17 1.22
N ASN A 93 3.24 -0.29 2.44
CA ASN A 93 2.59 0.49 3.49
C ASN A 93 1.25 1.07 3.05
N PHE A 94 0.46 0.27 2.35
CA PHE A 94 -0.83 0.66 1.80
C PHE A 94 -1.88 0.68 2.90
N VAL A 95 -2.54 1.83 3.10
CA VAL A 95 -3.56 2.00 4.12
C VAL A 95 -4.70 2.87 3.61
N SER A 96 -5.93 2.47 3.94
CA SER A 96 -7.13 3.26 3.69
C SER A 96 -7.81 3.59 5.01
N GLN A 97 -8.59 4.68 5.02
CA GLN A 97 -9.35 5.08 6.19
C GLN A 97 -10.37 3.99 6.55
N VAL A 98 -10.38 3.58 7.82
CA VAL A 98 -11.34 2.59 8.31
C VAL A 98 -12.77 3.11 8.11
N GLY A 99 -13.64 2.25 7.59
CA GLY A 99 -15.05 2.60 7.36
C GLY A 99 -15.32 3.32 6.04
N ARG A 100 -14.28 3.68 5.28
CA ARG A 100 -14.47 4.35 3.99
C ARG A 100 -14.29 3.34 2.85
N LYS A 101 -15.41 2.75 2.44
CA LYS A 101 -15.39 1.67 1.46
C LYS A 101 -15.03 2.18 0.06
N GLY A 102 -14.26 1.38 -0.68
CA GLY A 102 -13.95 1.62 -2.08
C GLY A 102 -12.76 2.54 -2.34
N VAL A 103 -12.24 3.24 -1.33
CA VAL A 103 -11.12 4.16 -1.56
C VAL A 103 -9.82 3.44 -1.87
N GLY A 104 -9.62 2.23 -1.34
CA GLY A 104 -8.45 1.41 -1.66
C GLY A 104 -8.43 1.02 -3.14
N GLU A 105 -9.57 0.61 -3.69
CA GLU A 105 -9.69 0.29 -5.11
C GLU A 105 -9.42 1.51 -5.99
N ILE A 106 -9.96 2.66 -5.61
CA ILE A 106 -9.73 3.92 -6.32
C ILE A 106 -8.25 4.25 -6.33
N PHE A 107 -7.57 4.12 -5.18
CA PHE A 107 -6.14 4.35 -5.09
C PHE A 107 -5.36 3.41 -6.01
N LEU A 108 -5.66 2.10 -5.96
CA LEU A 108 -4.96 1.11 -6.78
C LEU A 108 -5.13 1.38 -8.27
N ASN A 109 -6.32 1.82 -8.70
CA ASN A 109 -6.57 2.15 -10.10
C ASN A 109 -5.75 3.37 -10.54
N TYR A 110 -5.68 4.42 -9.73
CA TYR A 110 -4.85 5.58 -10.03
C TYR A 110 -3.36 5.22 -10.04
N ALA A 111 -2.92 4.42 -9.08
CA ALA A 111 -1.53 3.97 -9.00
C ALA A 111 -1.14 3.14 -10.23
N ALA A 112 -2.03 2.27 -10.70
CA ALA A 112 -1.81 1.49 -11.91
C ALA A 112 -1.68 2.40 -13.14
N GLN A 113 -2.53 3.42 -13.27
CA GLN A 113 -2.43 4.39 -14.35
C GLN A 113 -1.11 5.17 -14.30
N TYR A 114 -0.73 5.61 -13.10
CA TYR A 114 0.53 6.30 -12.87
C TYR A 114 1.73 5.43 -13.30
N ALA A 115 1.72 4.17 -12.89
CA ALA A 115 2.79 3.22 -13.24
C ALA A 115 2.86 3.03 -14.76
N LYS A 116 1.73 2.85 -15.40
CA LYS A 116 1.65 2.67 -16.86
C LYS A 116 2.17 3.90 -17.59
N GLN A 117 1.80 5.10 -17.15
CA GLN A 117 2.26 6.36 -17.73
C GLN A 117 3.77 6.56 -17.58
N ASN A 118 4.37 5.92 -16.59
CA ASN A 118 5.81 5.95 -16.32
C ASN A 118 6.57 4.76 -16.92
N GLY A 119 5.96 4.04 -17.86
CA GLY A 119 6.61 2.98 -18.61
C GLY A 119 6.79 1.68 -17.86
N LYS A 120 6.07 1.47 -16.76
CA LYS A 120 6.16 0.24 -16.00
C LYS A 120 5.33 -0.87 -16.65
N ARG A 121 5.83 -2.10 -16.56
CA ARG A 121 5.15 -3.27 -17.11
C ARG A 121 4.31 -4.00 -16.07
N TYR A 122 4.69 -3.92 -14.81
CA TYR A 122 3.99 -4.57 -13.71
C TYR A 122 3.80 -3.63 -12.53
N PHE A 123 2.68 -3.86 -11.85
CA PHE A 123 2.40 -3.31 -10.52
C PHE A 123 2.51 -4.48 -9.54
N ARG A 124 3.42 -4.37 -8.57
CA ARG A 124 3.83 -5.48 -7.70
C ARG A 124 3.63 -5.14 -6.23
N LEU A 125 3.33 -6.18 -5.45
CA LEU A 125 3.21 -6.08 -4.00
C LEU A 125 3.45 -7.45 -3.37
N ASP A 126 3.49 -7.48 -2.05
CA ASP A 126 3.41 -8.72 -1.29
C ASP A 126 2.32 -8.61 -0.24
N SER A 127 1.71 -9.73 0.12
CA SER A 127 0.68 -9.80 1.13
C SER A 127 0.90 -11.01 2.03
N ALA A 128 0.51 -10.88 3.31
CA ALA A 128 0.70 -11.95 4.29
C ALA A 128 -0.02 -13.24 3.84
N VAL A 129 0.69 -14.37 3.90
CA VAL A 129 0.15 -15.67 3.47
C VAL A 129 -1.08 -16.08 4.27
N ASP A 130 -1.18 -15.64 5.52
CA ASP A 130 -2.26 -16.02 6.44
C ASP A 130 -3.52 -15.18 6.28
N ASN A 131 -3.47 -14.08 5.56
CA ASN A 131 -4.62 -13.19 5.39
C ASN A 131 -5.35 -13.52 4.09
N ILE A 132 -6.26 -14.51 4.18
CA ILE A 132 -7.00 -15.00 3.01
C ILE A 132 -7.89 -13.93 2.41
N ALA A 133 -8.55 -13.11 3.25
CA ALA A 133 -9.41 -12.04 2.77
C ALA A 133 -8.63 -11.01 1.96
N LEU A 134 -7.43 -10.65 2.42
CA LEU A 134 -6.56 -9.71 1.70
C LEU A 134 -6.05 -10.31 0.39
N ALA A 135 -5.71 -11.61 0.41
CA ALA A 135 -5.31 -12.33 -0.81
C ALA A 135 -6.41 -12.28 -1.87
N GLN A 136 -7.65 -12.56 -1.47
CA GLN A 136 -8.81 -12.50 -2.37
C GLN A 136 -9.04 -11.08 -2.88
N TYR A 137 -8.86 -10.08 -2.04
CA TYR A 137 -8.98 -8.67 -2.42
C TYR A 137 -7.98 -8.33 -3.53
N TYR A 138 -6.71 -8.68 -3.34
CA TYR A 138 -5.69 -8.39 -4.35
C TYR A 138 -5.90 -9.18 -5.63
N GLU A 139 -6.30 -10.45 -5.53
CA GLU A 139 -6.60 -11.26 -6.71
C GLU A 139 -7.76 -10.68 -7.52
N SER A 140 -8.79 -10.16 -6.84
CA SER A 140 -9.94 -9.53 -7.51
C SER A 140 -9.54 -8.27 -8.28
N HIS A 141 -8.41 -7.65 -7.90
CA HIS A 141 -7.86 -6.48 -8.59
C HIS A 141 -6.75 -6.83 -9.59
N GLY A 142 -6.56 -8.11 -9.89
CA GLY A 142 -5.61 -8.56 -10.92
C GLY A 142 -4.19 -8.81 -10.42
N PHE A 143 -3.95 -8.76 -9.12
CA PHE A 143 -2.64 -9.06 -8.53
C PHE A 143 -2.52 -10.55 -8.27
N LEU A 144 -1.92 -11.28 -9.21
CA LEU A 144 -1.82 -12.73 -9.20
C LEU A 144 -0.56 -13.20 -8.47
N PRO A 145 -0.61 -14.34 -7.76
CA PRO A 145 0.55 -14.85 -7.05
C PRO A 145 1.64 -15.33 -8.02
N VAL A 146 2.89 -14.96 -7.76
CA VAL A 146 4.03 -15.35 -8.59
C VAL A 146 5.21 -15.89 -7.78
N GLY A 147 5.11 -15.91 -6.45
CA GLY A 147 6.17 -16.43 -5.59
C GLY A 147 5.89 -16.15 -4.14
N GLU A 148 6.87 -16.42 -3.30
CA GLU A 148 6.79 -16.17 -1.87
C GLU A 148 8.03 -15.42 -1.38
N CYS A 149 7.88 -14.72 -0.25
CA CYS A 149 8.97 -14.06 0.43
C CYS A 149 8.88 -14.30 1.94
N GLN A 150 10.01 -14.13 2.63
CA GLN A 150 10.05 -14.23 4.08
C GLN A 150 11.03 -13.18 4.61
N ASP A 151 10.61 -12.50 5.68
CA ASP A 151 11.40 -11.48 6.35
C ASP A 151 11.13 -11.59 7.86
N GLY A 152 12.01 -12.28 8.57
CA GLY A 152 11.81 -12.60 9.98
C GLY A 152 10.54 -13.41 10.19
N LEU A 153 9.60 -12.88 10.96
CA LEU A 153 8.31 -13.51 11.25
C LEU A 153 7.29 -13.34 10.11
N TYR A 154 7.57 -12.45 9.17
CA TYR A 154 6.66 -12.18 8.06
C TYR A 154 6.88 -13.19 6.94
N ARG A 155 5.79 -13.83 6.52
CA ARG A 155 5.74 -14.65 5.29
C ARG A 155 4.72 -14.05 4.35
N GLY A 156 5.16 -13.74 3.14
CA GLY A 156 4.33 -13.07 2.14
C GLY A 156 4.24 -13.83 0.84
N THR A 157 3.13 -13.59 0.13
CA THR A 157 2.96 -14.00 -1.25
C THR A 157 3.33 -12.82 -2.13
N LEU A 158 4.27 -13.02 -3.06
CA LEU A 158 4.59 -12.03 -4.08
C LEU A 158 3.51 -12.04 -5.15
N ARG A 159 2.97 -10.85 -5.45
CA ARG A 159 1.86 -10.69 -6.40
C ARG A 159 2.17 -9.62 -7.41
N GLN A 160 1.71 -9.83 -8.65
CA GLN A 160 1.88 -8.82 -9.69
C GLN A 160 0.66 -8.70 -10.59
N LYS A 161 0.43 -7.48 -11.05
CA LYS A 161 -0.60 -7.14 -12.02
C LYS A 161 0.07 -6.64 -13.29
N ALA A 162 -0.28 -7.22 -14.43
CA ALA A 162 0.22 -6.74 -15.73
C ALA A 162 -0.41 -5.40 -16.08
N LEU A 163 0.43 -4.47 -16.54
CA LEU A 163 0.03 -3.14 -16.99
C LEU A 163 0.10 -3.10 -18.51
N LEU A 164 -1.05 -3.22 -19.14
CA LEU A 164 -1.14 -3.27 -20.61
C LEU A 164 -1.51 -1.93 -21.22
#